data_7cb34924cbfddb0c8579aacd869b8911
#
_entry.id   7cb34924cbfddb0c8579aacd869b8911
#
_cell.length_a   1.000
_cell.length_b   1.000
_cell.length_c   1.000
_cell.angle_alpha   90.00
_cell.angle_beta   90.00
_cell.angle_gamma   90.00
#
_symmetry.space_group_name_H-M   'P 1'
#
loop_
_entity.id
_entity.type
_entity.pdbx_description
1 polymer ?
#
loop_
_entity_poly.entity_id
_entity_poly.type
_entity_poly.pdbx_seq_one_letter_code
_entity_poly.pdbx_strand_id
1 'polypeptide(L)'
;MDYMSHLYGRNKKKIIENSKNKIYKYDGLENGKFVITEYEIFKGVRVFYNDIHTSKITSSIPKDSLNERRYEINHCREGRFECVLRDGTVTYMEAGDFAINLISNSSKESFFPISHYHGVTFCITPSEFDDELHLLEKMFGIKYEEVLANLCNDNKLFIQRATSEIEHIFFEMYKVPDDILIVYLKVKFQELFLYLTTVQNNASYNDRQYFAKNNIEIAKKINAYVLKNYNRTLPYEKLSEKFHIKITTMKNCYNSVFGETVNDTIIKKRLEVGANLLKESSLSITEIALQVGYTDHSKFSNAFKKKYKITPSEYRKISEIANSV
;
A
#
# COMPACT_ATOMS: atom_id res chain seq x y z
N MET A 1 17.09 -4.27 21.04
CA MET A 1 15.71 -4.85 20.98
C MET A 1 15.24 -4.74 19.55
N ASP A 2 14.68 -5.79 18.96
CA ASP A 2 14.37 -5.88 17.52
C ASP A 2 13.32 -4.84 17.09
N TYR A 3 13.66 -3.96 16.13
CA TYR A 3 12.82 -2.88 15.59
C TYR A 3 11.42 -3.38 15.18
N MET A 4 11.36 -4.53 14.53
CA MET A 4 10.12 -5.12 14.06
C MET A 4 9.23 -5.62 15.19
N SER A 5 9.79 -6.04 16.31
CA SER A 5 9.02 -6.39 17.51
C SER A 5 8.27 -5.20 18.09
N HIS A 6 8.79 -4.00 17.88
CA HIS A 6 8.15 -2.76 18.33
C HIS A 6 7.06 -2.27 17.37
N LEU A 7 7.25 -2.46 16.05
CA LEU A 7 6.28 -1.99 15.04
C LEU A 7 5.00 -2.82 15.03
N TYR A 8 5.09 -4.15 15.18
CA TYR A 8 3.96 -5.03 14.86
C TYR A 8 3.38 -5.82 16.04
N GLY A 9 3.82 -5.52 17.26
CA GLY A 9 3.15 -5.89 18.50
C GLY A 9 2.90 -7.38 18.71
N ARG A 10 1.74 -7.70 19.30
CA ARG A 10 1.34 -9.02 19.79
C ARG A 10 0.81 -9.98 18.73
N ASN A 11 0.94 -9.70 17.44
CA ASN A 11 0.51 -10.60 16.38
C ASN A 11 1.35 -11.89 16.42
N LYS A 12 0.75 -13.04 16.12
CA LYS A 12 1.49 -14.30 16.03
C LYS A 12 2.59 -14.16 14.99
N LYS A 13 3.84 -14.28 15.45
CA LYS A 13 5.02 -13.98 14.66
C LYS A 13 5.83 -15.24 14.44
N LYS A 14 6.14 -15.55 13.20
CA LYS A 14 7.20 -16.51 12.86
C LYS A 14 8.38 -15.73 12.30
N ILE A 15 9.53 -15.79 12.97
CA ILE A 15 10.78 -15.21 12.49
C ILE A 15 11.60 -16.32 11.87
N ILE A 16 12.10 -16.07 10.66
CA ILE A 16 13.12 -16.91 10.01
C ILE A 16 14.32 -16.00 9.83
N GLU A 17 15.40 -16.30 10.50
CA GLU A 17 16.64 -15.54 10.44
C GLU A 17 17.72 -16.38 9.77
N ASN A 18 18.45 -15.77 8.86
CA ASN A 18 19.67 -16.33 8.27
C ASN A 18 20.77 -15.25 8.29
N SER A 19 21.96 -15.57 7.76
CA SER A 19 23.10 -14.64 7.74
C SER A 19 22.89 -13.36 6.92
N LYS A 20 21.87 -13.32 6.05
CA LYS A 20 21.64 -12.20 5.13
C LYS A 20 20.40 -11.38 5.47
N ASN A 21 19.35 -12.02 6.03
CA ASN A 21 18.07 -11.35 6.26
C ASN A 21 17.29 -11.93 7.44
N LYS A 22 16.25 -11.19 7.84
CA LYS A 22 15.22 -11.66 8.77
C LYS A 22 13.86 -11.58 8.08
N ILE A 23 13.13 -12.68 8.07
CA ILE A 23 11.81 -12.75 7.48
C ILE A 23 10.79 -12.85 8.61
N TYR A 24 9.90 -11.90 8.65
CA TYR A 24 8.81 -11.83 9.62
C TYR A 24 7.50 -12.22 8.93
N LYS A 25 6.88 -13.30 9.38
CA LYS A 25 5.56 -13.74 8.90
C LYS A 25 4.55 -13.52 10.00
N TYR A 26 3.48 -12.84 9.67
CA TYR A 26 2.43 -12.52 10.62
C TYR A 26 1.07 -13.00 10.10
N ASP A 27 0.24 -13.47 11.03
CA ASP A 27 -1.20 -13.62 10.79
C ASP A 27 -1.85 -12.28 11.15
N GLY A 28 -2.42 -11.61 10.17
CA GLY A 28 -3.13 -10.35 10.34
C GLY A 28 -4.52 -10.56 10.97
N LEU A 29 -5.12 -9.44 11.36
CA LEU A 29 -6.53 -9.41 11.74
C LEU A 29 -7.40 -9.80 10.53
N GLU A 30 -8.57 -10.41 10.78
CA GLU A 30 -9.55 -10.80 9.73
C GLU A 30 -9.01 -11.81 8.69
N ASN A 31 -8.17 -12.76 9.11
CA ASN A 31 -7.54 -13.78 8.24
C ASN A 31 -6.58 -13.23 7.18
N GLY A 32 -6.17 -11.96 7.29
CA GLY A 32 -5.12 -11.40 6.46
C GLY A 32 -3.75 -11.94 6.85
N LYS A 33 -2.80 -11.87 5.91
CA LYS A 33 -1.40 -12.24 6.14
C LYS A 33 -0.49 -11.12 5.69
N PHE A 34 0.66 -10.99 6.32
CA PHE A 34 1.71 -10.14 5.79
C PHE A 34 3.09 -10.73 6.07
N VAL A 35 3.99 -10.48 5.15
CA VAL A 35 5.38 -10.88 5.22
C VAL A 35 6.25 -9.64 5.08
N ILE A 36 7.22 -9.50 5.96
CA ILE A 36 8.21 -8.44 5.89
C ILE A 36 9.57 -9.07 5.89
N THR A 37 10.39 -8.71 4.90
CA THR A 37 11.78 -9.16 4.81
C THR A 37 12.70 -8.00 5.10
N GLU A 38 13.53 -8.12 6.13
CA GLU A 38 14.48 -7.12 6.60
C GLU A 38 15.90 -7.46 6.15
N TYR A 39 16.60 -6.46 5.65
CA TYR A 39 18.03 -6.49 5.35
C TYR A 39 18.72 -5.33 6.06
N GLU A 40 19.71 -5.59 6.88
CA GLU A 40 20.59 -4.57 7.40
C GLU A 40 21.72 -4.34 6.40
N ILE A 41 21.76 -3.14 5.80
CA ILE A 41 22.74 -2.80 4.75
C ILE A 41 23.92 -2.00 5.32
N PHE A 42 23.68 -1.16 6.30
CA PHE A 42 24.67 -0.46 7.10
C PHE A 42 24.20 -0.43 8.54
N LYS A 43 25.10 -0.20 9.47
CA LYS A 43 24.72 0.05 10.85
C LYS A 43 23.83 1.30 10.92
N GLY A 44 22.62 1.14 11.43
CA GLY A 44 21.60 2.21 11.44
C GLY A 44 20.80 2.37 10.14
N VAL A 45 21.03 1.54 9.11
CA VAL A 45 20.23 1.54 7.88
C VAL A 45 19.70 0.15 7.56
N ARG A 46 18.39 0.00 7.58
CA ARG A 46 17.67 -1.24 7.27
C ARG A 46 16.73 -1.03 6.12
N VAL A 47 16.61 -2.05 5.29
CA VAL A 47 15.66 -2.09 4.15
C VAL A 47 14.63 -3.17 4.41
N PHE A 48 13.37 -2.81 4.26
CA PHE A 48 12.23 -3.70 4.43
C PHE A 48 11.48 -3.87 3.11
N TYR A 49 11.29 -5.11 2.71
CA TYR A 49 10.33 -5.45 1.66
C TYR A 49 9.02 -5.86 2.31
N ASN A 50 7.98 -5.10 2.03
CA ASN A 50 6.66 -5.25 2.61
C ASN A 50 5.73 -5.96 1.62
N ASP A 51 5.16 -7.08 2.03
CA ASP A 51 4.15 -7.84 1.31
C ASP A 51 2.94 -8.02 2.24
N ILE A 52 1.94 -7.14 2.07
CA ILE A 52 0.84 -6.96 3.04
C ILE A 52 -0.50 -7.26 2.38
N HIS A 53 -1.20 -8.25 2.92
CA HIS A 53 -2.53 -8.69 2.51
C HIS A 53 -3.51 -8.65 3.68
N THR A 54 -3.65 -7.50 4.30
CA THR A 54 -4.62 -7.22 5.38
C THR A 54 -5.06 -5.77 5.31
N SER A 55 -6.24 -5.46 5.83
CA SER A 55 -6.78 -4.10 5.84
C SER A 55 -6.14 -3.21 6.90
N LYS A 56 -5.55 -3.82 7.96
CA LYS A 56 -5.03 -3.10 9.11
C LYS A 56 -3.90 -3.85 9.79
N ILE A 57 -2.88 -3.09 10.23
CA ILE A 57 -1.82 -3.55 11.10
C ILE A 57 -1.77 -2.61 12.31
N THR A 58 -1.71 -3.17 13.51
CA THR A 58 -1.53 -2.38 14.74
C THR A 58 -0.07 -2.45 15.16
N SER A 59 0.57 -1.30 15.28
CA SER A 59 1.92 -1.16 15.79
C SER A 59 1.91 -0.82 17.28
N SER A 60 2.89 -1.32 18.01
CA SER A 60 3.13 -0.94 19.41
C SER A 60 4.54 -0.34 19.51
N ILE A 61 4.70 0.91 19.10
CA ILE A 61 5.97 1.61 19.29
C ILE A 61 6.08 1.95 20.79
N PRO A 62 7.10 1.44 21.51
CA PRO A 62 7.32 1.80 22.90
C PRO A 62 7.60 3.30 23.02
N LYS A 63 7.12 3.90 24.11
CA LYS A 63 7.31 5.35 24.35
C LYS A 63 8.80 5.74 24.38
N ASP A 64 9.66 4.84 24.86
CA ASP A 64 11.10 5.09 24.96
C ASP A 64 11.79 5.14 23.58
N SER A 65 11.23 4.48 22.56
CA SER A 65 11.75 4.53 21.19
C SER A 65 11.36 5.82 20.45
N LEU A 66 10.47 6.63 21.01
CA LEU A 66 10.04 7.90 20.42
C LEU A 66 11.06 9.04 20.61
N ASN A 67 12.02 8.86 21.51
CA ASN A 67 13.06 9.85 21.77
C ASN A 67 14.23 9.80 20.76
N GLU A 68 14.32 8.73 19.99
CA GLU A 68 15.35 8.54 18.98
C GLU A 68 14.84 9.00 17.61
N ARG A 69 15.64 9.82 16.92
CA ARG A 69 15.32 10.23 15.55
C ARG A 69 15.50 9.06 14.61
N ARG A 70 14.38 8.54 14.10
CA ARG A 70 14.34 7.50 13.07
C ARG A 70 13.48 7.97 11.93
N TYR A 71 14.05 7.86 10.74
CA TYR A 71 13.37 8.23 9.50
C TYR A 71 12.95 6.98 8.75
N GLU A 72 11.82 7.05 8.09
CA GLU A 72 11.39 6.08 7.11
C GLU A 72 11.27 6.74 5.75
N ILE A 73 11.83 6.10 4.72
CA ILE A 73 11.55 6.41 3.32
C ILE A 73 10.73 5.24 2.79
N ASN A 74 9.47 5.48 2.52
CA ASN A 74 8.54 4.48 2.04
C ASN A 74 8.26 4.69 0.56
N HIS A 75 8.37 3.63 -0.25
CA HIS A 75 7.95 3.62 -1.64
C HIS A 75 6.84 2.62 -1.82
N CYS A 76 5.72 3.04 -2.42
CA CYS A 76 4.60 2.18 -2.74
C CYS A 76 4.73 1.65 -4.17
N ARG A 77 4.99 0.36 -4.32
CA ARG A 77 5.01 -0.31 -5.62
C ARG A 77 3.60 -0.66 -6.10
N GLU A 78 2.80 -1.23 -5.21
CA GLU A 78 1.44 -1.69 -5.51
C GLU A 78 0.54 -1.49 -4.29
N GLY A 79 -0.73 -1.23 -4.54
CA GLY A 79 -1.70 -1.10 -3.47
C GLY A 79 -1.89 0.32 -2.96
N ARG A 80 -2.33 0.42 -1.71
CA ARG A 80 -2.56 1.71 -1.03
C ARG A 80 -2.24 1.63 0.45
N PHE A 81 -1.64 2.70 0.94
CA PHE A 81 -1.33 2.90 2.36
C PHE A 81 -1.93 4.23 2.85
N GLU A 82 -2.63 4.17 3.98
CA GLU A 82 -3.24 5.35 4.62
C GLU A 82 -2.23 6.06 5.51
N CYS A 83 -1.95 7.32 5.19
CA CYS A 83 -1.09 8.19 5.98
C CYS A 83 -1.96 9.13 6.82
N VAL A 84 -1.88 9.01 8.13
CA VAL A 84 -2.62 9.85 9.09
C VAL A 84 -1.69 10.94 9.60
N LEU A 85 -2.10 12.21 9.46
CA LEU A 85 -1.36 13.36 9.96
C LEU A 85 -1.68 13.66 11.43
N ARG A 86 -0.84 14.47 12.09
CA ARG A 86 -1.02 14.83 13.50
C ARG A 86 -2.33 15.56 13.80
N ASP A 87 -2.83 16.36 12.87
CA ASP A 87 -4.10 17.08 12.98
C ASP A 87 -5.32 16.18 12.72
N GLY A 88 -5.10 14.90 12.44
CA GLY A 88 -6.14 13.93 12.13
C GLY A 88 -6.61 13.94 10.68
N THR A 89 -6.00 14.76 9.82
CA THR A 89 -6.24 14.64 8.38
C THR A 89 -5.57 13.39 7.81
N VAL A 90 -6.10 12.91 6.69
CA VAL A 90 -5.67 11.64 6.08
C VAL A 90 -5.34 11.88 4.62
N THR A 91 -4.24 11.33 4.19
CA THR A 91 -3.88 11.20 2.78
C THR A 91 -3.47 9.76 2.47
N TYR A 92 -3.27 9.45 1.21
CA TYR A 92 -2.94 8.10 0.77
C TYR A 92 -1.69 8.10 -0.10
N MET A 93 -0.81 7.12 0.15
CA MET A 93 0.18 6.69 -0.83
C MET A 93 -0.47 5.71 -1.79
N GLU A 94 -0.21 5.90 -3.07
CA GLU A 94 -0.58 4.97 -4.15
C GLU A 94 0.65 4.50 -4.92
N ALA A 95 0.47 3.51 -5.78
CA ALA A 95 1.58 2.97 -6.56
C ALA A 95 2.36 4.06 -7.31
N GLY A 96 3.68 4.07 -7.16
CA GLY A 96 4.60 5.09 -7.67
C GLY A 96 4.75 6.33 -6.78
N ASP A 97 4.23 6.31 -5.56
CA ASP A 97 4.49 7.36 -4.57
C ASP A 97 5.63 6.99 -3.64
N PHE A 98 6.34 8.01 -3.17
CA PHE A 98 7.22 7.86 -2.01
C PHE A 98 6.92 8.88 -0.93
N ALA A 99 7.19 8.49 0.30
CA ALA A 99 7.01 9.33 1.48
C ALA A 99 8.21 9.24 2.40
N ILE A 100 8.51 10.35 3.06
CA ILE A 100 9.53 10.41 4.11
C ILE A 100 8.85 10.91 5.38
N ASN A 101 9.07 10.19 6.48
CA ASN A 101 8.48 10.55 7.78
C ASN A 101 9.43 10.23 8.92
N LEU A 102 9.24 10.94 10.02
CA LEU A 102 9.83 10.59 11.31
C LEU A 102 8.94 9.56 12.00
N ILE A 103 9.49 8.45 12.48
CA ILE A 103 8.72 7.37 13.14
C ILE A 103 7.98 7.86 14.37
N SER A 104 8.54 8.83 15.11
CA SER A 104 7.86 9.46 16.25
C SER A 104 6.52 10.09 15.92
N ASN A 105 6.26 10.33 14.62
CA ASN A 105 5.01 10.89 14.09
C ASN A 105 4.04 9.84 13.55
N SER A 106 4.50 8.59 13.43
CA SER A 106 3.70 7.49 12.89
C SER A 106 2.50 7.19 13.80
N SER A 107 1.38 6.85 13.19
CA SER A 107 0.21 6.39 13.93
C SER A 107 0.47 4.98 14.51
N LYS A 108 -0.25 4.64 15.59
CA LYS A 108 -0.22 3.28 16.13
C LYS A 108 -0.85 2.24 15.21
N GLU A 109 -1.55 2.67 14.20
CA GLU A 109 -2.31 1.84 13.28
C GLU A 109 -1.97 2.21 11.85
N SER A 110 -1.65 1.21 11.05
CA SER A 110 -1.45 1.32 9.61
C SER A 110 -2.63 0.71 8.90
N PHE A 111 -3.23 1.44 7.96
CA PHE A 111 -4.40 1.00 7.23
C PHE A 111 -4.06 0.80 5.75
N PHE A 112 -4.57 -0.30 5.20
CA PHE A 112 -4.42 -0.68 3.81
C PHE A 112 -5.83 -0.87 3.22
N PRO A 113 -6.43 0.18 2.65
CA PRO A 113 -7.86 0.20 2.31
C PRO A 113 -8.31 -0.90 1.37
N ILE A 114 -7.43 -1.37 0.50
CA ILE A 114 -7.72 -2.44 -0.45
C ILE A 114 -7.13 -3.79 -0.02
N SER A 115 -6.67 -3.89 1.25
CA SER A 115 -6.04 -5.09 1.83
C SER A 115 -4.90 -5.66 0.98
N HIS A 116 -4.19 -4.78 0.28
CA HIS A 116 -3.08 -5.10 -0.59
C HIS A 116 -2.09 -3.94 -0.62
N TYR A 117 -0.83 -4.22 -0.30
CA TYR A 117 0.26 -3.26 -0.37
C TYR A 117 1.59 -4.00 -0.54
N HIS A 118 2.30 -3.64 -1.59
CA HIS A 118 3.69 -4.01 -1.78
C HIS A 118 4.55 -2.76 -1.84
N GLY A 119 5.64 -2.75 -1.09
CA GLY A 119 6.51 -1.58 -1.05
C GLY A 119 7.87 -1.88 -0.43
N VAL A 120 8.77 -0.91 -0.56
CA VAL A 120 10.07 -0.92 0.09
C VAL A 120 10.13 0.23 1.09
N THR A 121 10.69 -0.05 2.25
CA THR A 121 10.94 0.96 3.29
C THR A 121 12.41 0.96 3.64
N PHE A 122 13.08 2.11 3.56
CA PHE A 122 14.34 2.34 4.24
C PHE A 122 14.05 2.89 5.64
N CYS A 123 14.58 2.24 6.67
CA CYS A 123 14.57 2.74 8.04
C CYS A 123 15.98 3.20 8.41
N ILE A 124 16.10 4.46 8.81
CA ILE A 124 17.37 5.14 8.99
C ILE A 124 17.43 5.71 10.41
N THR A 125 18.41 5.28 11.17
CA THR A 125 18.66 5.68 12.56
C THR A 125 20.03 6.38 12.63
N PRO A 126 20.10 7.72 12.46
CA PRO A 126 21.39 8.42 12.37
C PRO A 126 22.28 8.25 13.59
N SER A 127 21.70 8.09 14.79
CA SER A 127 22.46 7.85 16.04
C SER A 127 23.22 6.51 16.06
N GLU A 128 22.88 5.58 15.16
CA GLU A 128 23.55 4.28 15.02
C GLU A 128 24.65 4.28 13.94
N PHE A 129 24.85 5.37 13.19
CA PHE A 129 25.82 5.44 12.09
C PHE A 129 27.25 5.18 12.61
N ASP A 130 28.00 4.40 11.83
CA ASP A 130 29.39 4.06 12.10
C ASP A 130 30.35 4.77 11.13
N ASP A 131 31.65 4.48 11.27
CA ASP A 131 32.69 5.08 10.45
C ASP A 131 32.50 4.81 8.95
N GLU A 132 31.88 3.67 8.56
CA GLU A 132 31.59 3.35 7.13
C GLU A 132 30.64 4.39 6.54
N LEU A 133 29.52 4.68 7.22
CA LEU A 133 28.55 5.67 6.74
C LEU A 133 29.10 7.09 6.79
N HIS A 134 29.83 7.47 7.85
CA HIS A 134 30.46 8.78 7.92
C HIS A 134 31.52 9.00 6.85
N LEU A 135 32.24 7.94 6.46
CA LEU A 135 33.16 8.01 5.34
C LEU A 135 32.43 8.24 4.02
N LEU A 136 31.29 7.56 3.79
CA LEU A 136 30.46 7.76 2.60
C LEU A 136 29.88 9.17 2.55
N GLU A 137 29.38 9.71 3.66
CA GLU A 137 28.93 11.11 3.75
C GLU A 137 30.04 12.07 3.29
N LYS A 138 31.28 11.84 3.74
CA LYS A 138 32.42 12.65 3.35
C LYS A 138 32.77 12.48 1.87
N MET A 139 32.77 11.25 1.37
CA MET A 139 33.13 10.95 -0.04
C MET A 139 32.13 11.53 -1.04
N PHE A 140 30.85 11.45 -0.74
CA PHE A 140 29.78 11.95 -1.62
C PHE A 140 29.39 13.40 -1.33
N GLY A 141 29.83 13.99 -0.21
CA GLY A 141 29.44 15.33 0.21
C GLY A 141 27.97 15.43 0.63
N ILE A 142 27.35 14.31 1.05
CA ILE A 142 25.94 14.22 1.41
C ILE A 142 25.81 13.94 2.89
N LYS A 143 25.08 14.79 3.61
CA LYS A 143 24.68 14.57 5.00
C LYS A 143 23.29 13.95 5.04
N TYR A 144 23.20 12.64 5.25
CA TYR A 144 21.96 11.90 5.13
C TYR A 144 20.88 12.42 6.08
N GLU A 145 21.21 12.67 7.35
CA GLU A 145 20.25 13.20 8.31
C GLU A 145 19.77 14.60 7.93
N GLU A 146 20.64 15.48 7.44
CA GLU A 146 20.27 16.84 7.03
C GLU A 146 19.31 16.82 5.82
N VAL A 147 19.54 15.94 4.83
CA VAL A 147 18.65 15.76 3.69
C VAL A 147 17.26 15.34 4.15
N LEU A 148 17.18 14.34 5.04
CA LEU A 148 15.91 13.84 5.56
C LEU A 148 15.20 14.89 6.44
N ALA A 149 15.93 15.59 7.30
CA ALA A 149 15.38 16.64 8.15
C ALA A 149 14.80 17.80 7.33
N ASN A 150 15.48 18.20 6.26
CA ASN A 150 15.02 19.26 5.36
C ASN A 150 13.72 18.86 4.62
N LEU A 151 13.60 17.60 4.19
CA LEU A 151 12.39 17.10 3.53
C LEU A 151 11.24 16.91 4.51
N CYS A 152 11.52 16.49 5.76
CA CYS A 152 10.54 16.36 6.84
C CYS A 152 10.38 17.64 7.66
N ASN A 153 10.49 18.82 7.06
CA ASN A 153 10.42 20.12 7.74
C ASN A 153 9.35 20.16 8.84
N ASP A 154 9.73 20.55 10.07
CA ASP A 154 8.87 20.59 11.26
C ASP A 154 8.17 19.25 11.61
N ASN A 155 8.82 18.14 11.36
CA ASN A 155 8.24 16.80 11.57
C ASN A 155 6.97 16.52 10.74
N LYS A 156 6.83 17.14 9.57
CA LYS A 156 5.73 16.87 8.65
C LYS A 156 6.02 15.61 7.82
N LEU A 157 4.97 14.93 7.44
CA LEU A 157 5.04 13.89 6.42
C LEU A 157 5.35 14.56 5.07
N PHE A 158 6.48 14.19 4.46
CA PHE A 158 6.75 14.49 3.07
C PHE A 158 6.20 13.34 2.22
N ILE A 159 5.40 13.63 1.22
CA ILE A 159 4.84 12.63 0.31
C ILE A 159 4.65 13.24 -1.08
N GLN A 160 5.16 12.56 -2.09
CA GLN A 160 4.99 12.98 -3.49
C GLN A 160 5.05 11.79 -4.45
N ARG A 161 4.70 12.03 -5.70
CA ARG A 161 4.96 11.12 -6.81
C ARG A 161 6.45 10.99 -7.02
N ALA A 162 6.97 9.77 -7.11
CA ALA A 162 8.37 9.55 -7.46
C ALA A 162 8.63 10.08 -8.88
N THR A 163 9.78 10.74 -9.06
CA THR A 163 10.27 11.06 -10.40
C THR A 163 10.65 9.76 -11.11
N SER A 164 10.84 9.81 -12.44
CA SER A 164 11.27 8.63 -13.23
C SER A 164 12.55 7.99 -12.67
N GLU A 165 13.48 8.82 -12.19
CA GLU A 165 14.76 8.40 -11.63
C GLU A 165 14.57 7.67 -10.29
N ILE A 166 13.79 8.26 -9.38
CA ILE A 166 13.48 7.65 -8.08
C ILE A 166 12.68 6.35 -8.26
N GLU A 167 11.68 6.35 -9.16
CA GLU A 167 10.91 5.15 -9.48
C GLU A 167 11.80 4.04 -10.03
N HIS A 168 12.76 4.39 -10.90
CA HIS A 168 13.73 3.43 -11.46
C HIS A 168 14.59 2.79 -10.37
N ILE A 169 15.09 3.58 -9.40
CA ILE A 169 15.88 3.06 -8.26
C ILE A 169 15.10 1.97 -7.52
N PHE A 170 13.85 2.27 -7.13
CA PHE A 170 13.04 1.30 -6.40
C PHE A 170 12.64 0.11 -7.25
N PHE A 171 12.33 0.31 -8.54
CA PHE A 171 11.98 -0.78 -9.46
C PHE A 171 13.09 -1.81 -9.61
N GLU A 172 14.34 -1.37 -9.69
CA GLU A 172 15.49 -2.26 -9.80
C GLU A 172 15.71 -3.10 -8.54
N MET A 173 15.40 -2.56 -7.35
CA MET A 173 15.57 -3.28 -6.09
C MET A 173 14.76 -4.58 -5.99
N TYR A 174 13.69 -4.74 -6.79
CA TYR A 174 12.88 -5.95 -6.82
C TYR A 174 13.39 -7.08 -7.72
N LYS A 175 14.46 -6.84 -8.49
CA LYS A 175 14.95 -7.78 -9.52
C LYS A 175 16.39 -8.21 -9.31
N VAL A 176 16.88 -8.09 -8.09
CA VAL A 176 18.30 -8.34 -7.78
C VAL A 176 18.50 -9.79 -7.39
N PRO A 177 19.50 -10.49 -7.94
CA PRO A 177 19.92 -11.82 -7.48
C PRO A 177 20.38 -11.76 -6.01
N ASP A 178 20.02 -12.79 -5.23
CA ASP A 178 20.29 -12.87 -3.79
C ASP A 178 21.79 -12.73 -3.43
N ASP A 179 22.68 -13.19 -4.32
CA ASP A 179 24.12 -13.20 -4.07
C ASP A 179 24.71 -11.79 -3.96
N ILE A 180 24.16 -10.82 -4.69
CA ILE A 180 24.66 -9.44 -4.72
C ILE A 180 23.73 -8.47 -4.01
N LEU A 181 22.58 -8.94 -3.48
CA LEU A 181 21.48 -8.09 -3.02
C LEU A 181 21.96 -7.03 -1.99
N ILE A 182 22.69 -7.43 -0.95
CA ILE A 182 23.11 -6.49 0.09
C ILE A 182 24.01 -5.38 -0.48
N VAL A 183 24.98 -5.75 -1.32
CA VAL A 183 25.88 -4.76 -1.95
C VAL A 183 25.11 -3.86 -2.91
N TYR A 184 24.15 -4.43 -3.64
CA TYR A 184 23.31 -3.67 -4.54
C TYR A 184 22.42 -2.68 -3.80
N LEU A 185 21.83 -3.07 -2.66
CA LEU A 185 21.03 -2.18 -1.81
C LEU A 185 21.88 -1.04 -1.22
N LYS A 186 23.16 -1.28 -0.88
CA LYS A 186 24.10 -0.22 -0.48
C LYS A 186 24.31 0.81 -1.60
N VAL A 187 24.46 0.36 -2.85
CA VAL A 187 24.58 1.25 -4.02
C VAL A 187 23.29 2.05 -4.23
N LYS A 188 22.12 1.39 -4.17
CA LYS A 188 20.83 2.05 -4.35
C LYS A 188 20.51 3.05 -3.23
N PHE A 189 20.97 2.81 -2.02
CA PHE A 189 20.90 3.79 -0.93
C PHE A 189 21.66 5.07 -1.30
N GLN A 190 22.88 4.97 -1.80
CA GLN A 190 23.68 6.13 -2.22
C GLN A 190 23.02 6.86 -3.39
N GLU A 191 22.58 6.13 -4.41
CA GLU A 191 21.90 6.68 -5.56
C GLU A 191 20.61 7.42 -5.16
N LEU A 192 19.79 6.83 -4.29
CA LEU A 192 18.60 7.48 -3.77
C LEU A 192 18.91 8.80 -3.09
N PHE A 193 19.92 8.84 -2.22
CA PHE A 193 20.29 10.08 -1.53
C PHE A 193 20.83 11.16 -2.46
N LEU A 194 21.55 10.80 -3.53
CA LEU A 194 21.93 11.76 -4.57
C LEU A 194 20.70 12.46 -5.16
N TYR A 195 19.67 11.71 -5.52
CA TYR A 195 18.44 12.30 -6.05
C TYR A 195 17.65 13.06 -4.99
N LEU A 196 17.61 12.58 -3.74
CA LEU A 196 16.91 13.29 -2.66
C LEU A 196 17.50 14.68 -2.37
N THR A 197 18.82 14.91 -2.63
CA THR A 197 19.39 16.27 -2.53
C THR A 197 18.83 17.24 -3.55
N THR A 198 18.29 16.76 -4.67
CA THR A 198 17.68 17.59 -5.72
C THR A 198 16.18 17.82 -5.50
N VAL A 199 15.55 17.05 -4.61
CA VAL A 199 14.13 17.19 -4.30
C VAL A 199 13.91 18.46 -3.49
N GLN A 200 13.11 19.36 -4.02
CA GLN A 200 12.72 20.57 -3.30
C GLN A 200 11.44 20.33 -2.52
N ASN A 201 11.43 20.73 -1.26
CA ASN A 201 10.23 20.73 -0.43
C ASN A 201 9.33 21.93 -0.83
N ASN A 202 8.89 21.93 -2.09
CA ASN A 202 7.99 22.96 -2.60
C ASN A 202 6.56 22.60 -2.17
N ALA A 203 5.95 23.44 -1.35
CA ALA A 203 4.55 23.32 -0.94
C ALA A 203 3.57 23.24 -2.13
N SER A 204 3.99 23.71 -3.34
CA SER A 204 3.23 23.63 -4.58
C SER A 204 3.18 22.23 -5.23
N TYR A 205 4.04 21.29 -4.83
CA TYR A 205 3.98 19.90 -5.31
C TYR A 205 2.99 19.03 -4.53
N ASN A 206 2.42 19.57 -3.43
CA ASN A 206 1.41 18.88 -2.62
C ASN A 206 -0.01 19.13 -3.17
N ASP A 207 -0.26 18.85 -4.45
CA ASP A 207 -1.63 18.75 -5.00
C ASP A 207 -2.42 17.53 -4.46
N ARG A 208 -1.89 16.90 -3.42
CA ARG A 208 -2.58 15.78 -2.79
C ARG A 208 -3.80 16.26 -2.03
N GLN A 209 -4.91 15.61 -2.31
CA GLN A 209 -6.12 15.86 -1.56
C GLN A 209 -5.99 15.27 -0.15
N TYR A 210 -6.09 16.15 0.85
CA TYR A 210 -6.22 15.76 2.24
C TYR A 210 -7.69 15.77 2.63
N PHE A 211 -8.12 14.74 3.33
CA PHE A 211 -9.51 14.59 3.71
C PHE A 211 -9.66 14.58 5.23
N ALA A 212 -10.73 15.21 5.74
CA ALA A 212 -11.12 15.06 7.12
C ALA A 212 -11.40 13.58 7.43
N LYS A 213 -10.95 13.09 8.57
CA LYS A 213 -11.11 11.69 8.99
C LYS A 213 -12.56 11.19 8.86
N ASN A 214 -13.53 12.04 9.15
CA ASN A 214 -14.95 11.72 9.00
C ASN A 214 -15.33 11.36 7.56
N ASN A 215 -14.81 12.08 6.55
CA ASN A 215 -15.10 11.80 5.14
C ASN A 215 -14.49 10.45 4.71
N ILE A 216 -13.34 10.12 5.24
CA ILE A 216 -12.68 8.82 5.02
C ILE A 216 -13.54 7.68 5.60
N GLU A 217 -14.01 7.83 6.83
CA GLU A 217 -14.90 6.86 7.47
C GLU A 217 -16.20 6.67 6.70
N ILE A 218 -16.75 7.77 6.16
CA ILE A 218 -17.93 7.71 5.29
C ILE A 218 -17.60 6.95 4.00
N ALA A 219 -16.47 7.20 3.35
CA ALA A 219 -16.06 6.46 2.15
C ALA A 219 -15.91 4.95 2.43
N LYS A 220 -15.31 4.57 3.56
CA LYS A 220 -15.20 3.17 4.01
C LYS A 220 -16.60 2.55 4.25
N LYS A 221 -17.53 3.27 4.87
CA LYS A 221 -18.92 2.83 5.05
C LYS A 221 -19.65 2.65 3.71
N ILE A 222 -19.45 3.57 2.75
CA ILE A 222 -19.99 3.46 1.40
C ILE A 222 -19.46 2.21 0.72
N ASN A 223 -18.17 1.93 0.80
CA ASN A 223 -17.57 0.73 0.21
C ASN A 223 -18.18 -0.55 0.78
N ALA A 224 -18.29 -0.66 2.10
CA ALA A 224 -18.93 -1.82 2.75
C ALA A 224 -20.39 -1.99 2.30
N TYR A 225 -21.13 -0.88 2.18
CA TYR A 225 -22.52 -0.90 1.69
C TYR A 225 -22.61 -1.35 0.23
N VAL A 226 -21.75 -0.83 -0.62
CA VAL A 226 -21.69 -1.15 -2.05
C VAL A 226 -21.34 -2.62 -2.26
N LEU A 227 -20.34 -3.13 -1.56
CA LEU A 227 -19.95 -4.55 -1.61
C LEU A 227 -21.05 -5.50 -1.15
N LYS A 228 -21.89 -5.09 -0.21
CA LYS A 228 -23.05 -5.88 0.24
C LYS A 228 -24.24 -5.81 -0.72
N ASN A 229 -24.39 -4.73 -1.50
CA ASN A 229 -25.53 -4.46 -2.38
C ASN A 229 -25.13 -4.39 -3.86
N TYR A 230 -24.01 -5.02 -4.25
CA TYR A 230 -23.42 -4.96 -5.59
C TYR A 230 -24.38 -5.34 -6.72
N ASN A 231 -25.33 -6.24 -6.45
CA ASN A 231 -26.30 -6.75 -7.42
C ASN A 231 -27.46 -5.76 -7.71
N ARG A 232 -27.52 -4.62 -7.01
CA ARG A 232 -28.55 -3.58 -7.19
C ARG A 232 -27.97 -2.38 -7.94
N THR A 233 -28.85 -1.54 -8.48
CA THR A 233 -28.50 -0.23 -9.01
C THR A 233 -28.34 0.74 -7.85
N LEU A 234 -27.16 1.34 -7.74
CA LEU A 234 -26.78 2.25 -6.65
C LEU A 234 -26.36 3.62 -7.25
N PRO A 235 -27.32 4.49 -7.63
CA PRO A 235 -26.98 5.82 -8.15
C PRO A 235 -26.31 6.68 -7.06
N TYR A 236 -25.42 7.57 -7.52
CA TYR A 236 -24.65 8.44 -6.62
C TYR A 236 -25.53 9.33 -5.75
N GLU A 237 -26.69 9.75 -6.26
CA GLU A 237 -27.67 10.56 -5.55
C GLU A 237 -28.17 9.83 -4.29
N LYS A 238 -28.56 8.55 -4.44
CA LYS A 238 -29.01 7.72 -3.30
C LYS A 238 -27.91 7.48 -2.28
N LEU A 239 -26.66 7.29 -2.73
CA LEU A 239 -25.53 7.14 -1.81
C LEU A 239 -25.24 8.45 -1.07
N SER A 240 -25.28 9.59 -1.79
CA SER A 240 -25.10 10.92 -1.24
C SER A 240 -26.13 11.23 -0.13
N GLU A 241 -27.41 10.97 -0.40
CA GLU A 241 -28.51 11.13 0.59
C GLU A 241 -28.31 10.20 1.81
N LYS A 242 -28.06 8.91 1.55
CA LYS A 242 -27.93 7.88 2.59
C LYS A 242 -26.79 8.17 3.55
N PHE A 243 -25.67 8.66 3.05
CA PHE A 243 -24.44 8.88 3.84
C PHE A 243 -24.18 10.34 4.17
N HIS A 244 -25.11 11.24 3.81
CA HIS A 244 -25.04 12.67 4.10
C HIS A 244 -23.72 13.32 3.63
N ILE A 245 -23.26 12.98 2.43
CA ILE A 245 -22.02 13.49 1.84
C ILE A 245 -22.27 14.02 0.43
N LYS A 246 -21.70 15.18 0.08
CA LYS A 246 -21.82 15.74 -1.27
C LYS A 246 -21.19 14.78 -2.29
N ILE A 247 -21.84 14.61 -3.47
CA ILE A 247 -21.39 13.67 -4.53
C ILE A 247 -19.93 13.91 -4.93
N THR A 248 -19.52 15.17 -5.09
CA THR A 248 -18.14 15.50 -5.47
C THR A 248 -17.16 15.06 -4.38
N THR A 249 -17.43 15.39 -3.11
CA THR A 249 -16.60 14.98 -1.97
C THR A 249 -16.55 13.45 -1.89
N MET A 250 -17.69 12.78 -2.06
CA MET A 250 -17.77 11.32 -2.07
C MET A 250 -16.89 10.69 -3.15
N LYS A 251 -17.00 11.17 -4.40
CA LYS A 251 -16.22 10.65 -5.53
C LYS A 251 -14.71 10.83 -5.30
N ASN A 252 -14.30 12.03 -4.90
CA ASN A 252 -12.90 12.35 -4.66
C ASN A 252 -12.34 11.52 -3.51
N CYS A 253 -13.05 11.50 -2.38
CA CYS A 253 -12.64 10.77 -1.20
C CYS A 253 -12.61 9.25 -1.46
N TYR A 254 -13.64 8.71 -2.10
CA TYR A 254 -13.70 7.28 -2.43
C TYR A 254 -12.56 6.87 -3.35
N ASN A 255 -12.30 7.64 -4.41
CA ASN A 255 -11.19 7.38 -5.32
C ASN A 255 -9.84 7.49 -4.61
N SER A 256 -9.66 8.48 -3.75
CA SER A 256 -8.42 8.61 -2.96
C SER A 256 -8.21 7.41 -2.03
N VAL A 257 -9.28 6.92 -1.36
CA VAL A 257 -9.19 5.76 -0.45
C VAL A 257 -8.95 4.46 -1.20
N PHE A 258 -9.72 4.19 -2.27
CA PHE A 258 -9.77 2.88 -2.91
C PHE A 258 -9.04 2.81 -4.26
N GLY A 259 -8.65 3.93 -4.85
CA GLY A 259 -7.97 3.99 -6.15
C GLY A 259 -8.88 3.74 -7.34
N GLU A 260 -10.17 3.63 -7.11
CA GLU A 260 -11.16 3.32 -8.13
C GLU A 260 -12.48 4.03 -7.81
N THR A 261 -13.37 4.13 -8.78
CA THR A 261 -14.70 4.71 -8.55
C THR A 261 -15.61 3.70 -7.85
N VAL A 262 -16.68 4.20 -7.23
CA VAL A 262 -17.76 3.33 -6.68
C VAL A 262 -18.28 2.36 -7.74
N ASN A 263 -18.44 2.83 -9.00
CA ASN A 263 -18.91 1.99 -10.09
C ASN A 263 -17.92 0.89 -10.47
N ASP A 264 -16.63 1.19 -10.48
CA ASP A 264 -15.59 0.19 -10.75
C ASP A 264 -15.60 -0.91 -9.69
N THR A 265 -15.74 -0.52 -8.41
CA THR A 265 -15.88 -1.48 -7.29
C THR A 265 -17.09 -2.39 -7.49
N ILE A 266 -18.25 -1.83 -7.89
CA ILE A 266 -19.45 -2.62 -8.18
C ILE A 266 -19.19 -3.62 -9.30
N ILE A 267 -18.65 -3.14 -10.43
CA ILE A 267 -18.35 -3.98 -11.60
C ILE A 267 -17.38 -5.10 -11.22
N LYS A 268 -16.31 -4.75 -10.51
CA LYS A 268 -15.29 -5.71 -10.05
C LYS A 268 -15.90 -6.81 -9.18
N LYS A 269 -16.77 -6.45 -8.24
CA LYS A 269 -17.46 -7.39 -7.35
C LYS A 269 -18.45 -8.28 -8.12
N ARG A 270 -19.22 -7.72 -9.03
CA ARG A 270 -20.13 -8.50 -9.91
C ARG A 270 -19.40 -9.55 -10.72
N LEU A 271 -18.26 -9.18 -11.32
CA LEU A 271 -17.46 -10.10 -12.12
C LEU A 271 -16.78 -11.17 -11.26
N GLU A 272 -16.34 -10.83 -10.04
CA GLU A 272 -15.78 -11.79 -9.09
C GLU A 272 -16.83 -12.85 -8.69
N VAL A 273 -18.01 -12.40 -8.27
CA VAL A 273 -19.09 -13.33 -7.92
C VAL A 273 -19.56 -14.14 -9.13
N GLY A 274 -19.65 -13.48 -10.31
CA GLY A 274 -19.95 -14.19 -11.55
C GLY A 274 -18.96 -15.29 -11.90
N ALA A 275 -17.66 -15.04 -11.70
CA ALA A 275 -16.61 -16.04 -11.90
C ALA A 275 -16.76 -17.25 -10.94
N ASN A 276 -17.13 -17.01 -9.68
CA ASN A 276 -17.40 -18.08 -8.72
C ASN A 276 -18.64 -18.89 -9.12
N LEU A 277 -19.72 -18.22 -9.51
CA LEU A 277 -20.95 -18.90 -9.98
C LEU A 277 -20.71 -19.75 -11.23
N LEU A 278 -19.84 -19.29 -12.14
CA LEU A 278 -19.45 -20.06 -13.33
C LEU A 278 -18.73 -21.38 -12.97
N LYS A 279 -18.00 -21.42 -11.85
CA LYS A 279 -17.28 -22.61 -11.37
C LYS A 279 -18.15 -23.55 -10.55
N GLU A 280 -19.06 -22.97 -9.75
CA GLU A 280 -19.73 -23.69 -8.66
C GLU A 280 -21.20 -24.01 -8.96
N SER A 281 -21.75 -23.50 -10.08
CA SER A 281 -23.16 -23.69 -10.39
C SER A 281 -23.40 -24.10 -11.85
N SER A 282 -24.55 -24.76 -12.09
CA SER A 282 -25.06 -25.09 -13.42
C SER A 282 -25.93 -23.98 -14.04
N LEU A 283 -26.02 -22.80 -13.40
CA LEU A 283 -26.80 -21.67 -13.92
C LEU A 283 -26.33 -21.25 -15.31
N SER A 284 -27.26 -20.90 -16.19
CA SER A 284 -26.94 -20.34 -17.50
C SER A 284 -26.19 -19.00 -17.37
N ILE A 285 -25.46 -18.61 -18.40
CA ILE A 285 -24.76 -17.32 -18.43
C ILE A 285 -25.73 -16.14 -18.22
N THR A 286 -26.96 -16.27 -18.77
CA THR A 286 -28.02 -15.27 -18.61
C THR A 286 -28.48 -15.17 -17.15
N GLU A 287 -28.72 -16.28 -16.49
CA GLU A 287 -29.13 -16.30 -15.06
C GLU A 287 -28.03 -15.72 -14.18
N ILE A 288 -26.77 -16.08 -14.41
CA ILE A 288 -25.63 -15.51 -13.68
C ILE A 288 -25.56 -14.00 -13.88
N ALA A 289 -25.69 -13.50 -15.13
CA ALA A 289 -25.67 -12.08 -15.43
C ALA A 289 -26.74 -11.31 -14.64
N LEU A 290 -27.98 -11.82 -14.62
CA LEU A 290 -29.09 -11.22 -13.86
C LEU A 290 -28.83 -11.26 -12.35
N GLN A 291 -28.36 -12.40 -11.83
CA GLN A 291 -28.11 -12.59 -10.41
C GLN A 291 -27.04 -11.64 -9.88
N VAL A 292 -25.98 -11.38 -10.66
CA VAL A 292 -24.93 -10.43 -10.28
C VAL A 292 -25.27 -8.98 -10.58
N GLY A 293 -26.45 -8.70 -11.15
CA GLY A 293 -27.00 -7.35 -11.32
C GLY A 293 -26.74 -6.70 -12.67
N TYR A 294 -26.45 -7.47 -13.73
CA TYR A 294 -26.49 -6.97 -15.11
C TYR A 294 -27.90 -7.06 -15.68
N THR A 295 -28.24 -6.15 -16.57
CA THR A 295 -29.57 -6.12 -17.25
C THR A 295 -29.70 -7.18 -18.32
N ASP A 296 -28.55 -7.63 -18.87
CA ASP A 296 -28.47 -8.64 -19.92
C ASP A 296 -27.12 -9.35 -19.93
N HIS A 297 -27.09 -10.54 -20.55
CA HIS A 297 -25.91 -11.39 -20.61
C HIS A 297 -24.78 -10.80 -21.48
N SER A 298 -25.11 -9.95 -22.46
CA SER A 298 -24.10 -9.38 -23.38
C SER A 298 -23.22 -8.38 -22.65
N LYS A 299 -23.80 -7.52 -21.81
CA LYS A 299 -23.04 -6.57 -20.97
C LYS A 299 -22.15 -7.29 -19.98
N PHE A 300 -22.67 -8.35 -19.36
CA PHE A 300 -21.87 -9.20 -18.46
C PHE A 300 -20.71 -9.85 -19.22
N SER A 301 -20.98 -10.51 -20.34
CA SER A 301 -19.96 -11.24 -21.12
C SER A 301 -18.87 -10.32 -21.64
N ASN A 302 -19.22 -9.11 -22.09
CA ASN A 302 -18.24 -8.12 -22.53
C ASN A 302 -17.36 -7.62 -21.38
N ALA A 303 -17.94 -7.28 -20.23
CA ALA A 303 -17.21 -6.86 -19.04
C ALA A 303 -16.31 -7.99 -18.51
N PHE A 304 -16.81 -9.22 -18.51
CA PHE A 304 -16.08 -10.41 -18.08
C PHE A 304 -14.86 -10.69 -18.99
N LYS A 305 -15.07 -10.70 -20.32
CA LYS A 305 -13.97 -10.87 -21.29
C LYS A 305 -12.92 -9.77 -21.17
N LYS A 306 -13.34 -8.51 -20.94
CA LYS A 306 -12.40 -7.40 -20.72
C LYS A 306 -11.50 -7.66 -19.50
N LYS A 307 -12.04 -8.20 -18.39
CA LYS A 307 -11.31 -8.48 -17.15
C LYS A 307 -10.49 -9.76 -17.22
N TYR A 308 -11.09 -10.87 -17.62
CA TYR A 308 -10.48 -12.20 -17.56
C TYR A 308 -9.85 -12.65 -18.88
N LYS A 309 -9.96 -11.85 -19.96
CA LYS A 309 -9.42 -12.10 -21.32
C LYS A 309 -10.06 -13.26 -22.07
N ILE A 310 -10.96 -14.00 -21.46
CA ILE A 310 -11.74 -15.09 -22.02
C ILE A 310 -13.24 -14.87 -21.75
N THR A 311 -14.11 -15.51 -22.54
CA THR A 311 -15.56 -15.43 -22.34
C THR A 311 -16.02 -16.21 -21.10
N PRO A 312 -17.21 -15.92 -20.53
CA PRO A 312 -17.78 -16.70 -19.44
C PRO A 312 -17.92 -18.19 -19.77
N SER A 313 -18.27 -18.54 -21.02
CA SER A 313 -18.43 -19.93 -21.47
C SER A 313 -17.08 -20.68 -21.51
N GLU A 314 -16.03 -20.02 -22.02
CA GLU A 314 -14.68 -20.57 -22.03
C GLU A 314 -14.16 -20.73 -20.60
N TYR A 315 -14.40 -19.75 -19.72
CA TYR A 315 -14.00 -19.78 -18.32
C TYR A 315 -14.63 -20.98 -17.58
N ARG A 316 -15.93 -21.24 -17.81
CA ARG A 316 -16.63 -22.42 -17.26
C ARG A 316 -16.00 -23.72 -17.72
N LYS A 317 -15.80 -23.91 -19.02
CA LYS A 317 -15.17 -25.14 -19.59
C LYS A 317 -13.81 -25.45 -18.97
N ILE A 318 -12.96 -24.41 -18.83
CA ILE A 318 -11.63 -24.56 -18.20
C ILE A 318 -11.78 -24.99 -16.74
N SER A 319 -12.74 -24.42 -16.00
CA SER A 319 -12.96 -24.76 -14.60
C SER A 319 -13.51 -26.18 -14.43
N GLU A 320 -14.36 -26.67 -15.31
CA GLU A 320 -14.89 -28.05 -15.33
C GLU A 320 -13.77 -29.06 -15.56
N ILE A 321 -12.87 -28.80 -16.49
CA ILE A 321 -11.70 -29.66 -16.75
C ILE A 321 -10.78 -29.71 -15.53
N ALA A 322 -10.52 -28.57 -14.88
CA ALA A 322 -9.67 -28.50 -13.69
C ALA A 322 -10.24 -29.23 -12.48
N ASN A 323 -11.57 -29.36 -12.38
CA ASN A 323 -12.25 -30.09 -11.29
C ASN A 323 -12.42 -31.59 -11.59
N SER A 324 -12.10 -32.04 -12.81
CA SER A 324 -12.21 -33.44 -13.26
C SER A 324 -10.89 -34.21 -13.19
N VAL A 325 -9.80 -33.53 -12.81
CA VAL A 325 -8.44 -34.06 -12.60
C VAL A 325 -8.13 -34.07 -11.10
#